data_bff50daed497a27fdb2331ddae956166
#
_entry.id   bff50daed497a27fdb2331ddae956166
#
_cell.length_a   1.000
_cell.length_b   1.000
_cell.length_c   1.000
_cell.angle_alpha   90.00
_cell.angle_beta   90.00
_cell.angle_gamma   90.00
#
_symmetry.space_group_name_H-M   'P 1'
#
loop_
_entity.id
_entity.type
_entity.pdbx_description
1 polymer ?
#
loop_
_entity_poly.entity_id
_entity_poly.type
_entity_poly.pdbx_seq_one_letter_code
_entity_poly.pdbx_strand_id
1 'polypeptide(L)'
;PSLVVTSKGTLLALCEGRTKNDDHAANDLVLKRSGDGGRSWSKLQLVRDEGEATCNDPVMTVLDDGRVLLFFARFPAEARTKEVVPGFEGKVTRHLVMHSDDDGVTWSAPQEVTRMVKPANAQATSQGAGAGIQLKAGPHKGRVLVPMWQRVGEGEKVETFAFAAISDDGGATWHHSQPVPHGRGDGRPWHNISEAALIELSDGRLMMNGRNANGPVPFHRKL
;
A
#
# COMPACT_ATOMS: atom_id res chain seq x y z
N PRO A 1 2.99 8.61 -0.83
CA PRO A 1 4.16 8.70 0.07
C PRO A 1 3.95 7.87 1.32
N SER A 2 5.06 7.42 1.93
CA SER A 2 5.08 6.68 3.19
C SER A 2 6.14 7.26 4.12
N LEU A 3 5.80 7.40 5.41
CA LEU A 3 6.72 7.87 6.44
C LEU A 3 6.66 6.90 7.62
N VAL A 4 7.79 6.36 8.01
CA VAL A 4 7.91 5.47 9.16
C VAL A 4 9.09 5.84 10.04
N VAL A 5 9.04 5.38 11.29
CA VAL A 5 10.16 5.45 12.24
C VAL A 5 10.65 4.03 12.47
N THR A 6 11.92 3.77 12.19
CA THR A 6 12.51 2.44 12.38
C THR A 6 12.73 2.13 13.86
N SER A 7 13.03 0.88 14.18
CA SER A 7 13.40 0.47 15.55
C SER A 7 14.61 1.21 16.12
N LYS A 8 15.48 1.76 15.27
CA LYS A 8 16.63 2.58 15.65
C LYS A 8 16.31 4.08 15.79
N GLY A 9 15.07 4.48 15.56
CA GLY A 9 14.64 5.89 15.63
C GLY A 9 14.89 6.68 14.37
N THR A 10 15.33 6.07 13.26
CA THR A 10 15.51 6.73 11.97
C THR A 10 14.16 6.98 11.32
N LEU A 11 13.92 8.20 10.85
CA LEU A 11 12.79 8.52 9.98
C LEU A 11 13.14 8.12 8.54
N LEU A 12 12.26 7.37 7.92
CA LEU A 12 12.30 7.02 6.50
C LEU A 12 11.14 7.70 5.80
N ALA A 13 11.43 8.65 4.91
CA ALA A 13 10.45 9.34 4.07
C ALA A 13 10.61 8.87 2.63
N LEU A 14 9.64 8.09 2.15
CA LEU A 14 9.65 7.48 0.83
C LEU A 14 8.46 7.99 0.01
N CYS A 15 8.72 8.29 -1.25
CA CYS A 15 7.68 8.72 -2.18
C CYS A 15 8.01 8.31 -3.62
N GLU A 16 7.07 8.57 -4.51
CA GLU A 16 7.29 8.51 -5.95
C GLU A 16 8.16 9.67 -6.39
N GLY A 17 9.24 9.36 -7.10
CA GLY A 17 10.10 10.32 -7.80
C GLY A 17 9.54 10.56 -9.20
N ARG A 18 8.61 11.49 -9.31
CA ARG A 18 7.87 11.76 -10.54
C ARG A 18 8.67 12.60 -11.51
N THR A 19 8.80 12.12 -12.75
CA THR A 19 9.44 12.88 -13.84
C THR A 19 8.50 13.93 -14.45
N LYS A 20 7.19 13.75 -14.28
CA LYS A 20 6.11 14.64 -14.70
C LYS A 20 5.04 14.69 -13.60
N ASN A 21 4.22 15.73 -13.59
CA ASN A 21 3.06 15.80 -12.69
C ASN A 21 1.91 14.91 -13.20
N ASP A 22 2.16 13.61 -13.29
CA ASP A 22 1.20 12.58 -13.72
C ASP A 22 1.44 11.32 -12.87
N ASP A 23 0.37 10.75 -12.32
CA ASP A 23 0.39 9.52 -11.52
C ASP A 23 0.86 8.30 -12.32
N HIS A 24 0.83 8.36 -13.65
CA HIS A 24 1.14 7.26 -14.55
C HIS A 24 2.37 7.55 -15.45
N ALA A 25 3.18 8.54 -15.08
CA ALA A 25 4.49 8.72 -15.69
C ALA A 25 5.46 7.61 -15.26
N ALA A 26 6.65 7.57 -15.85
CA ALA A 26 7.73 6.71 -15.34
C ALA A 26 8.16 7.23 -13.96
N ASN A 27 7.51 6.76 -12.91
CA ASN A 27 7.75 7.17 -11.54
C ASN A 27 8.62 6.14 -10.83
N ASP A 28 9.71 6.60 -10.23
CA ASP A 28 10.61 5.80 -9.41
C ASP A 28 10.19 5.83 -7.94
N LEU A 29 10.81 4.98 -7.11
CA LEU A 29 10.72 5.10 -5.66
C LEU A 29 11.99 5.74 -5.12
N VAL A 30 11.81 6.85 -4.39
CA VAL A 30 12.91 7.63 -3.83
C VAL A 30 12.73 7.82 -2.32
N LEU A 31 13.86 7.82 -1.60
CA LEU A 31 13.91 7.82 -0.14
C LEU A 31 14.83 8.92 0.38
N LYS A 32 14.44 9.55 1.47
CA LYS A 32 15.33 10.29 2.35
C LYS A 32 15.25 9.72 3.77
N ARG A 33 16.39 9.77 4.49
CA ARG A 33 16.54 9.29 5.85
C ARG A 33 16.92 10.43 6.78
N SER A 34 16.37 10.43 8.00
CA SER A 34 16.76 11.37 9.05
C SER A 34 17.05 10.61 10.34
N GLY A 35 18.22 10.82 10.92
CA GLY A 35 18.64 10.25 12.21
C GLY A 35 18.49 11.23 13.38
N ASP A 36 17.94 12.41 13.18
CA ASP A 36 17.87 13.50 14.16
C ASP A 36 16.45 14.05 14.39
N GLY A 37 15.45 13.20 14.15
CA GLY A 37 14.05 13.55 14.35
C GLY A 37 13.51 14.50 13.27
N GLY A 38 14.05 14.46 12.06
CA GLY A 38 13.58 15.24 10.92
C GLY A 38 14.21 16.64 10.81
N ARG A 39 15.21 16.96 11.62
CA ARG A 39 15.91 18.25 11.56
C ARG A 39 16.83 18.34 10.34
N SER A 40 17.47 17.23 9.97
CA SER A 40 18.24 17.11 8.73
C SER A 40 17.88 15.81 8.01
N TRP A 41 18.13 15.80 6.70
CA TRP A 41 17.80 14.67 5.83
C TRP A 41 18.98 14.31 4.94
N SER A 42 19.13 13.03 4.66
CA SER A 42 20.13 12.49 3.74
C SER A 42 19.96 13.08 2.33
N LYS A 43 20.95 12.83 1.47
CA LYS A 43 20.76 12.94 0.02
C LYS A 43 19.61 12.01 -0.41
N LEU A 44 18.95 12.37 -1.50
CA LEU A 44 17.93 11.54 -2.12
C LEU A 44 18.56 10.22 -2.59
N GLN A 45 17.95 9.11 -2.21
CA GLN A 45 18.34 7.76 -2.60
C GLN A 45 17.30 7.22 -3.59
N LEU A 46 17.74 6.72 -4.74
CA LEU A 46 16.91 5.92 -5.61
C LEU A 46 16.79 4.51 -5.00
N VAL A 47 15.57 4.10 -4.68
CA VAL A 47 15.28 2.78 -4.10
C VAL A 47 14.92 1.80 -5.20
N ARG A 48 14.07 2.24 -6.14
CA ARG A 48 13.64 1.39 -7.24
C ARG A 48 13.33 2.24 -8.48
N ASP A 49 13.81 1.74 -9.61
CA ASP A 49 13.52 2.19 -10.98
C ASP A 49 12.96 0.97 -11.75
N GLU A 50 11.82 1.13 -12.40
CA GLU A 50 11.16 0.14 -13.27
C GLU A 50 11.17 0.59 -14.75
N GLY A 51 12.07 1.49 -15.12
CA GLY A 51 12.21 2.04 -16.47
C GLY A 51 10.99 2.86 -16.87
N GLU A 52 10.31 2.46 -17.94
CA GLU A 52 9.12 3.16 -18.42
C GLU A 52 7.85 2.82 -17.63
N ALA A 53 7.87 1.78 -16.82
CA ALA A 53 6.76 1.43 -15.94
C ALA A 53 6.70 2.36 -14.73
N THR A 54 5.52 2.47 -14.12
CA THR A 54 5.29 3.35 -13.00
C THR A 54 5.31 2.57 -11.68
N CYS A 55 6.14 2.99 -10.72
CA CYS A 55 6.03 2.55 -9.33
C CYS A 55 5.05 3.46 -8.58
N ASN A 56 3.94 2.90 -8.08
CA ASN A 56 2.87 3.65 -7.43
C ASN A 56 2.63 3.20 -5.99
N ASP A 57 2.11 4.15 -5.21
CA ASP A 57 1.53 3.96 -3.88
C ASP A 57 2.43 3.14 -2.93
N PRO A 58 3.69 3.55 -2.72
CA PRO A 58 4.58 2.82 -1.85
C PRO A 58 4.12 2.90 -0.39
N VAL A 59 4.13 1.75 0.29
CA VAL A 59 3.80 1.60 1.70
C VAL A 59 4.93 0.87 2.41
N MET A 60 5.51 1.50 3.42
CA MET A 60 6.48 0.86 4.32
C MET A 60 5.80 0.31 5.57
N THR A 61 6.34 -0.79 6.10
CA THR A 61 5.96 -1.38 7.39
C THR A 61 7.22 -1.74 8.16
N VAL A 62 7.34 -1.24 9.39
CA VAL A 62 8.44 -1.62 10.29
C VAL A 62 8.00 -2.81 11.13
N LEU A 63 8.76 -3.89 11.07
CA LEU A 63 8.51 -5.10 11.84
C LEU A 63 9.19 -5.06 13.22
N ASP A 64 8.75 -5.94 14.13
CA ASP A 64 9.29 -6.03 15.51
C ASP A 64 10.77 -6.44 15.56
N ASP A 65 11.24 -7.18 14.55
CA ASP A 65 12.65 -7.57 14.40
C ASP A 65 13.53 -6.45 13.84
N GLY A 66 12.94 -5.31 13.47
CA GLY A 66 13.61 -4.14 12.90
C GLY A 66 13.68 -4.12 11.37
N ARG A 67 13.26 -5.18 10.69
CA ARG A 67 13.12 -5.20 9.24
C ARG A 67 12.10 -4.16 8.79
N VAL A 68 12.39 -3.51 7.67
CA VAL A 68 11.45 -2.62 6.99
C VAL A 68 10.98 -3.29 5.71
N LEU A 69 9.69 -3.55 5.59
CA LEU A 69 9.07 -3.99 4.33
C LEU A 69 8.69 -2.75 3.51
N LEU A 70 8.84 -2.85 2.21
CA LEU A 70 8.37 -1.87 1.22
C LEU A 70 7.46 -2.59 0.23
N PHE A 71 6.19 -2.28 0.26
CA PHE A 71 5.18 -2.78 -0.65
C PHE A 71 4.81 -1.69 -1.65
N PHE A 72 4.74 -1.99 -2.95
CA PHE A 72 4.37 -1.04 -3.98
C PHE A 72 3.67 -1.70 -5.18
N ALA A 73 2.89 -0.91 -5.92
CA ALA A 73 2.29 -1.34 -7.16
C ALA A 73 3.17 -0.92 -8.35
N ARG A 74 3.21 -1.76 -9.37
CA ARG A 74 3.79 -1.47 -10.67
C ARG A 74 2.69 -1.43 -11.71
N PHE A 75 2.50 -0.28 -12.34
CA PHE A 75 1.63 -0.15 -13.51
C PHE A 75 2.45 -0.31 -14.78
N PRO A 76 1.88 -0.93 -15.84
CA PRO A 76 2.54 -0.98 -17.13
C PRO A 76 2.81 0.43 -17.65
N ALA A 77 3.87 0.60 -18.47
CA ALA A 77 4.19 1.85 -19.12
C ALA A 77 2.97 2.45 -19.81
N GLU A 78 2.77 3.76 -19.62
CA GLU A 78 1.67 4.55 -20.20
C GLU A 78 0.24 4.06 -19.91
N ALA A 79 0.09 3.11 -18.95
CA ALA A 79 -1.22 2.59 -18.58
C ALA A 79 -1.86 3.38 -17.45
N ARG A 80 -3.03 3.95 -17.70
CA ARG A 80 -3.85 4.54 -16.66
C ARG A 80 -4.67 3.48 -15.92
N THR A 81 -5.09 3.79 -14.71
CA THR A 81 -5.90 2.90 -13.84
C THR A 81 -7.08 2.24 -14.57
N LYS A 82 -7.75 2.96 -15.47
CA LYS A 82 -8.89 2.46 -16.25
C LYS A 82 -8.52 1.60 -17.47
N GLU A 83 -7.24 1.55 -17.82
CA GLU A 83 -6.74 0.84 -19.00
C GLU A 83 -6.10 -0.51 -18.66
N VAL A 84 -5.86 -0.76 -17.39
CA VAL A 84 -5.43 -2.08 -16.94
C VAL A 84 -6.62 -3.04 -16.89
N VAL A 85 -6.32 -4.32 -17.10
CA VAL A 85 -7.34 -5.37 -17.24
C VAL A 85 -7.37 -6.30 -16.02
N PRO A 86 -8.50 -7.01 -15.78
CA PRO A 86 -8.55 -8.08 -14.78
C PRO A 86 -7.57 -9.22 -15.07
N GLY A 87 -7.36 -10.06 -14.07
CA GLY A 87 -6.48 -11.24 -14.19
C GLY A 87 -5.03 -10.92 -13.82
N PHE A 88 -4.13 -11.75 -14.34
CA PHE A 88 -2.73 -11.75 -13.93
C PHE A 88 -1.76 -11.65 -15.13
N GLU A 89 -2.26 -11.60 -16.34
CA GLU A 89 -1.46 -11.55 -17.56
C GLU A 89 -1.79 -10.31 -18.40
N GLY A 90 -0.83 -9.89 -19.20
CA GLY A 90 -0.99 -8.74 -20.08
C GLY A 90 -0.86 -7.40 -19.34
N LYS A 91 -1.74 -6.46 -19.66
CA LYS A 91 -1.73 -5.08 -19.14
C LYS A 91 -2.39 -5.02 -17.76
N VAL A 92 -1.74 -5.56 -16.76
CA VAL A 92 -2.24 -5.68 -15.37
C VAL A 92 -1.37 -4.89 -14.39
N THR A 93 -1.97 -4.48 -13.26
CA THR A 93 -1.19 -4.01 -12.12
C THR A 93 -0.47 -5.18 -11.45
N ARG A 94 0.81 -4.99 -11.12
CA ARG A 94 1.61 -5.96 -10.37
C ARG A 94 1.95 -5.42 -8.99
N HIS A 95 2.13 -6.31 -8.04
CA HIS A 95 2.48 -5.97 -6.66
C HIS A 95 3.83 -6.59 -6.32
N LEU A 96 4.70 -5.76 -5.78
CA LEU A 96 6.06 -6.13 -5.43
C LEU A 96 6.35 -5.77 -3.97
N VAL A 97 7.17 -6.61 -3.34
CA VAL A 97 7.65 -6.40 -1.97
C VAL A 97 9.16 -6.43 -1.97
N MET A 98 9.78 -5.48 -1.31
CA MET A 98 11.20 -5.43 -0.98
C MET A 98 11.35 -5.32 0.53
N HIS A 99 12.54 -5.61 1.05
CA HIS A 99 12.85 -5.36 2.45
C HIS A 99 14.22 -4.74 2.63
N SER A 100 14.39 -4.07 3.76
CA SER A 100 15.66 -3.57 4.27
C SER A 100 15.90 -4.11 5.68
N ASP A 101 17.08 -4.67 5.92
CA ASP A 101 17.55 -5.14 7.24
C ASP A 101 18.56 -4.17 7.87
N ASP A 102 18.89 -3.08 7.18
CA ASP A 102 19.92 -2.11 7.55
C ASP A 102 19.39 -0.66 7.66
N ASP A 103 18.15 -0.53 8.11
CA ASP A 103 17.55 0.77 8.41
C ASP A 103 17.34 1.64 7.15
N GLY A 104 16.98 1.00 6.03
CA GLY A 104 16.71 1.66 4.75
C GLY A 104 17.95 2.09 3.97
N VAL A 105 19.15 1.60 4.34
CA VAL A 105 20.39 1.90 3.59
C VAL A 105 20.43 1.10 2.30
N THR A 106 20.14 -0.21 2.38
CA THR A 106 20.04 -1.07 1.20
C THR A 106 18.70 -1.80 1.18
N TRP A 107 18.30 -2.24 -0.01
CA TRP A 107 17.03 -2.93 -0.24
C TRP A 107 17.24 -4.22 -1.01
N SER A 108 16.48 -5.24 -0.68
CA SER A 108 16.49 -6.53 -1.39
C SER A 108 16.03 -6.37 -2.85
N ALA A 109 16.27 -7.42 -3.65
CA ALA A 109 15.55 -7.55 -4.92
C ALA A 109 14.03 -7.63 -4.67
N PRO A 110 13.20 -7.09 -5.58
CA PRO A 110 11.75 -7.17 -5.45
C PRO A 110 11.25 -8.59 -5.66
N GLN A 111 10.32 -9.01 -4.80
CA GLN A 111 9.54 -10.23 -4.93
C GLN A 111 8.16 -9.87 -5.48
N GLU A 112 7.72 -10.50 -6.55
CA GLU A 112 6.37 -10.32 -7.06
C GLU A 112 5.37 -11.16 -6.27
N VAL A 113 4.34 -10.50 -5.73
CA VAL A 113 3.28 -11.10 -4.90
C VAL A 113 1.89 -10.92 -5.52
N THR A 114 1.81 -10.52 -6.78
CA THR A 114 0.55 -10.15 -7.46
C THR A 114 -0.54 -11.21 -7.31
N ARG A 115 -0.23 -12.49 -7.57
CA ARG A 115 -1.21 -13.59 -7.50
C ARG A 115 -1.69 -13.89 -6.07
N MET A 116 -0.96 -13.42 -5.07
CA MET A 116 -1.29 -13.61 -3.65
C MET A 116 -2.25 -12.54 -3.14
N VAL A 117 -2.13 -11.31 -3.64
CA VAL A 117 -2.83 -10.15 -3.07
C VAL A 117 -3.87 -9.51 -4.00
N LYS A 118 -3.76 -9.69 -5.31
CA LYS A 118 -4.71 -9.14 -6.28
C LYS A 118 -5.84 -10.14 -6.52
N PRO A 119 -7.12 -9.80 -6.26
CA PRO A 119 -8.25 -10.61 -6.71
C PRO A 119 -8.28 -10.73 -8.23
N ALA A 120 -8.60 -11.93 -8.75
CA ALA A 120 -8.55 -12.21 -10.19
C ALA A 120 -9.53 -11.35 -11.02
N ASN A 121 -10.66 -10.96 -10.42
CA ASN A 121 -11.66 -10.11 -11.07
C ASN A 121 -11.36 -8.59 -10.95
N ALA A 122 -10.32 -8.21 -10.22
CA ALA A 122 -9.95 -6.80 -10.10
C ALA A 122 -9.24 -6.30 -11.37
N GLN A 123 -9.72 -5.19 -11.94
CA GLN A 123 -9.02 -4.46 -12.99
C GLN A 123 -7.71 -3.89 -12.47
N ALA A 124 -7.82 -2.92 -11.56
CA ALA A 124 -6.71 -2.28 -10.89
C ALA A 124 -6.75 -2.59 -9.40
N THR A 125 -5.58 -2.70 -8.82
CA THR A 125 -5.36 -2.75 -7.39
C THR A 125 -4.13 -1.91 -7.07
N SER A 126 -4.13 -1.24 -5.92
CA SER A 126 -2.95 -0.58 -5.39
C SER A 126 -3.02 -0.51 -3.86
N GLN A 127 -1.97 0.00 -3.25
CA GLN A 127 -1.92 0.20 -1.82
C GLN A 127 -2.74 1.43 -1.42
N GLY A 128 -3.05 1.51 -0.14
CA GLY A 128 -3.55 2.73 0.49
C GLY A 128 -2.42 3.73 0.75
N ALA A 129 -2.78 4.84 1.39
CA ALA A 129 -1.82 5.86 1.78
C ALA A 129 -1.20 5.55 3.16
N GLY A 130 0.02 6.04 3.39
CA GLY A 130 0.66 6.02 4.70
C GLY A 130 1.57 4.82 4.93
N ALA A 131 1.28 4.03 5.95
CA ALA A 131 2.09 2.89 6.35
C ALA A 131 1.24 1.62 6.54
N GLY A 132 1.86 0.46 6.35
CA GLY A 132 1.33 -0.80 6.85
C GLY A 132 1.60 -0.95 8.35
N ILE A 133 0.97 -1.93 8.96
CA ILE A 133 1.13 -2.21 10.40
C ILE A 133 1.50 -3.66 10.62
N GLN A 134 2.22 -3.91 11.71
CA GLN A 134 2.33 -5.24 12.31
C GLN A 134 1.56 -5.26 13.62
N LEU A 135 0.60 -6.17 13.77
CA LEU A 135 -0.27 -6.25 14.94
C LEU A 135 0.53 -6.52 16.21
N LYS A 136 0.23 -5.76 17.26
CA LYS A 136 0.90 -5.82 18.55
C LYS A 136 0.13 -6.61 19.60
N ALA A 137 -1.16 -6.83 19.37
CA ALA A 137 -2.06 -7.48 20.32
C ALA A 137 -2.93 -8.56 19.67
N GLY A 138 -3.67 -9.30 20.51
CA GLY A 138 -4.69 -10.27 20.12
C GLY A 138 -4.14 -11.57 19.52
N PRO A 139 -5.05 -12.43 19.01
CA PRO A 139 -4.71 -13.78 18.51
C PRO A 139 -3.86 -13.77 17.23
N HIS A 140 -3.77 -12.63 16.56
CA HIS A 140 -3.00 -12.45 15.33
C HIS A 140 -1.78 -11.53 15.53
N LYS A 141 -1.26 -11.43 16.76
CA LYS A 141 -0.04 -10.68 17.04
C LYS A 141 1.10 -11.12 16.12
N GLY A 142 1.82 -10.16 15.54
CA GLY A 142 2.88 -10.39 14.56
C GLY A 142 2.42 -10.39 13.10
N ARG A 143 1.11 -10.50 12.83
CA ARG A 143 0.55 -10.38 11.49
C ARG A 143 0.82 -9.00 10.90
N VAL A 144 1.23 -8.98 9.65
CA VAL A 144 1.44 -7.75 8.88
C VAL A 144 0.20 -7.47 8.04
N LEU A 145 -0.25 -6.22 8.06
CA LEU A 145 -1.39 -5.75 7.27
C LEU A 145 -0.96 -4.54 6.44
N VAL A 146 -1.22 -4.59 5.13
CA VAL A 146 -1.03 -3.47 4.21
C VAL A 146 -2.40 -3.07 3.66
N PRO A 147 -2.86 -1.81 3.88
CA PRO A 147 -4.13 -1.37 3.33
C PRO A 147 -4.04 -1.30 1.81
N MET A 148 -5.08 -1.81 1.14
CA MET A 148 -5.17 -1.86 -0.31
C MET A 148 -6.55 -1.44 -0.78
N TRP A 149 -6.65 -1.12 -2.06
CA TRP A 149 -7.92 -0.95 -2.75
C TRP A 149 -7.94 -1.73 -4.05
N GLN A 150 -9.14 -2.07 -4.51
CA GLN A 150 -9.39 -2.73 -5.77
C GLN A 150 -10.50 -2.04 -6.54
N ARG A 151 -10.38 -2.05 -7.87
CA ARG A 151 -11.39 -1.61 -8.81
C ARG A 151 -11.98 -2.83 -9.53
N VAL A 152 -13.28 -3.02 -9.44
CA VAL A 152 -13.99 -4.19 -9.99
C VAL A 152 -15.18 -3.72 -10.82
N GLY A 153 -15.51 -4.43 -11.89
CA GLY A 153 -16.66 -4.14 -12.74
C GLY A 153 -16.27 -3.56 -14.10
N GLU A 154 -17.28 -3.23 -14.92
CA GLU A 154 -17.10 -2.72 -16.27
C GLU A 154 -18.01 -1.50 -16.53
N GLY A 155 -17.55 -0.58 -17.35
CA GLY A 155 -18.30 0.60 -17.76
C GLY A 155 -18.75 1.45 -16.57
N GLU A 156 -20.05 1.75 -16.50
CA GLU A 156 -20.66 2.54 -15.43
C GLU A 156 -20.86 1.77 -14.11
N LYS A 157 -20.70 0.44 -14.14
CA LYS A 157 -20.84 -0.44 -12.95
C LYS A 157 -19.52 -0.71 -12.27
N VAL A 158 -18.55 0.17 -12.42
CA VAL A 158 -17.26 0.06 -11.74
C VAL A 158 -17.38 0.54 -10.32
N GLU A 159 -16.95 -0.30 -9.39
CA GLU A 159 -16.90 -0.02 -7.96
C GLU A 159 -15.48 -0.16 -7.43
N THR A 160 -15.18 0.56 -6.37
CA THR A 160 -13.89 0.50 -5.67
C THR A 160 -14.10 0.07 -4.23
N PHE A 161 -13.31 -0.89 -3.78
CA PHE A 161 -13.40 -1.48 -2.44
C PHE A 161 -12.04 -1.40 -1.75
N ALA A 162 -12.05 -1.08 -0.45
CA ALA A 162 -10.88 -1.24 0.39
C ALA A 162 -10.79 -2.67 0.92
N PHE A 163 -9.58 -3.18 1.05
CA PHE A 163 -9.23 -4.47 1.63
C PHE A 163 -7.81 -4.42 2.20
N ALA A 164 -7.27 -5.52 2.69
CA ALA A 164 -5.90 -5.59 3.17
C ALA A 164 -5.15 -6.76 2.52
N ALA A 165 -3.87 -6.55 2.19
CA ALA A 165 -2.92 -7.63 2.03
C ALA A 165 -2.42 -8.05 3.42
N ILE A 166 -2.31 -9.36 3.64
CA ILE A 166 -2.05 -9.98 4.93
C ILE A 166 -0.86 -10.92 4.80
N SER A 167 0.09 -10.83 5.74
CA SER A 167 1.19 -11.78 5.89
C SER A 167 1.29 -12.23 7.35
N ASP A 168 1.42 -13.54 7.56
CA ASP A 168 1.60 -14.15 8.88
C ASP A 168 3.04 -14.60 9.14
N ASP A 169 3.94 -14.39 8.18
CA ASP A 169 5.33 -14.87 8.18
C ASP A 169 6.37 -13.77 7.91
N GLY A 170 6.06 -12.54 8.33
CA GLY A 170 6.99 -11.41 8.19
C GLY A 170 7.20 -10.93 6.76
N GLY A 171 6.23 -11.14 5.88
CA GLY A 171 6.26 -10.66 4.50
C GLY A 171 6.78 -11.68 3.48
N ALA A 172 7.03 -12.93 3.88
CA ALA A 172 7.50 -13.98 2.96
C ALA A 172 6.37 -14.47 2.03
N THR A 173 5.16 -14.67 2.58
CA THR A 173 3.96 -15.00 1.82
C THR A 173 2.81 -14.06 2.17
N TRP A 174 1.85 -13.93 1.23
CA TRP A 174 0.75 -12.99 1.34
C TRP A 174 -0.57 -13.61 0.91
N HIS A 175 -1.65 -13.07 1.42
CA HIS A 175 -2.99 -13.30 0.92
C HIS A 175 -3.82 -12.02 1.06
N HIS A 176 -4.98 -11.94 0.44
CA HIS A 176 -5.86 -10.77 0.56
C HIS A 176 -7.05 -11.06 1.47
N SER A 177 -7.51 -10.05 2.20
CA SER A 177 -8.76 -10.11 2.93
C SER A 177 -9.98 -10.03 2.00
N GLN A 178 -11.17 -10.29 2.54
CA GLN A 178 -12.40 -9.83 1.92
C GLN A 178 -12.43 -8.28 1.92
N PRO A 179 -13.22 -7.65 1.01
CA PRO A 179 -13.49 -6.23 1.08
C PRO A 179 -14.01 -5.83 2.47
N VAL A 180 -13.52 -4.70 2.98
CA VAL A 180 -13.89 -4.20 4.30
C VAL A 180 -15.37 -3.77 4.28
N PRO A 181 -16.22 -4.30 5.18
CA PRO A 181 -17.60 -3.88 5.27
C PRO A 181 -17.68 -2.42 5.75
N HIS A 182 -18.64 -1.66 5.24
CA HIS A 182 -18.90 -0.35 5.82
C HIS A 182 -19.51 -0.50 7.22
N GLY A 183 -19.16 0.43 8.12
CA GLY A 183 -19.52 0.34 9.54
C GLY A 183 -21.00 0.59 9.88
N ARG A 184 -21.94 0.40 8.93
CA ARG A 184 -23.39 0.58 9.14
C ARG A 184 -24.07 -0.67 9.70
N GLY A 185 -23.34 -1.78 9.84
CA GLY A 185 -23.87 -3.01 10.43
C GLY A 185 -24.81 -3.81 9.51
N ASP A 186 -24.99 -3.39 8.25
CA ASP A 186 -25.84 -4.09 7.27
C ASP A 186 -25.07 -5.14 6.42
N GLY A 187 -23.79 -5.36 6.75
CA GLY A 187 -22.94 -6.35 6.09
C GLY A 187 -22.52 -5.99 4.66
N ARG A 188 -22.92 -4.81 4.16
CA ARG A 188 -22.51 -4.39 2.82
C ARG A 188 -21.06 -3.93 2.80
N PRO A 189 -20.30 -4.21 1.72
CA PRO A 189 -18.95 -3.71 1.59
C PRO A 189 -18.96 -2.18 1.45
N TRP A 190 -17.89 -1.56 1.89
CA TRP A 190 -17.71 -0.12 1.78
C TRP A 190 -17.39 0.24 0.33
N HIS A 191 -18.39 0.78 -0.38
CA HIS A 191 -18.29 1.13 -1.81
C HIS A 191 -17.52 2.43 -2.03
N ASN A 192 -16.86 2.50 -3.18
CA ASN A 192 -16.16 3.68 -3.68
C ASN A 192 -15.09 4.22 -2.74
N ILE A 193 -14.43 3.32 -2.04
CA ILE A 193 -13.28 3.61 -1.21
C ILE A 193 -12.01 3.21 -1.93
N SER A 194 -11.13 4.18 -2.15
CA SER A 194 -9.79 3.97 -2.71
C SER A 194 -8.73 3.99 -1.61
N GLU A 195 -7.81 4.92 -1.67
CA GLU A 195 -6.70 5.06 -0.73
C GLU A 195 -7.18 5.00 0.73
N ALA A 196 -6.70 4.03 1.48
CA ALA A 196 -7.06 3.82 2.87
C ALA A 196 -5.81 3.76 3.75
N ALA A 197 -5.94 4.26 4.95
CA ALA A 197 -4.97 4.08 6.03
C ALA A 197 -5.54 3.12 7.09
N LEU A 198 -4.68 2.33 7.71
CA LEU A 198 -5.03 1.31 8.69
C LEU A 198 -4.25 1.52 9.97
N ILE A 199 -4.92 1.39 11.12
CA ILE A 199 -4.29 1.42 12.43
C ILE A 199 -4.88 0.34 13.35
N GLU A 200 -4.07 -0.15 14.29
CA GLU A 200 -4.50 -0.94 15.43
C GLU A 200 -4.79 0.00 16.60
N LEU A 201 -5.98 -0.13 17.18
CA LEU A 201 -6.40 0.63 18.35
C LEU A 201 -5.86 -0.02 19.64
N SER A 202 -5.83 0.74 20.74
CA SER A 202 -5.33 0.27 22.04
C SER A 202 -6.10 -0.94 22.61
N ASP A 203 -7.32 -1.17 22.15
CA ASP A 203 -8.15 -2.32 22.54
C ASP A 203 -8.02 -3.52 21.56
N GLY A 204 -7.10 -3.46 20.60
CA GLY A 204 -6.84 -4.50 19.60
C GLY A 204 -7.79 -4.50 18.40
N ARG A 205 -8.76 -3.58 18.34
CA ARG A 205 -9.58 -3.38 17.14
C ARG A 205 -8.77 -2.72 16.03
N LEU A 206 -9.17 -2.97 14.80
CA LEU A 206 -8.59 -2.31 13.63
C LEU A 206 -9.53 -1.20 13.16
N MET A 207 -8.95 -0.06 12.83
CA MET A 207 -9.67 1.05 12.21
C MET A 207 -9.07 1.31 10.83
N MET A 208 -9.92 1.30 9.81
CA MET A 208 -9.55 1.69 8.45
C MET A 208 -10.27 2.98 8.08
N ASN A 209 -9.51 3.95 7.61
CA ASN A 209 -10.02 5.23 7.10
C ASN A 209 -9.67 5.34 5.62
N GLY A 210 -10.66 5.44 4.76
CA GLY A 210 -10.47 5.44 3.32
C GLY A 210 -11.02 6.68 2.64
N ARG A 211 -10.40 7.04 1.51
CA ARG A 211 -10.83 8.13 0.63
C ARG A 211 -12.06 7.69 -0.15
N ASN A 212 -13.11 8.52 -0.17
CA ASN A 212 -14.24 8.32 -1.06
C ASN A 212 -13.85 8.66 -2.51
N ALA A 213 -13.93 7.68 -3.40
CA ALA A 213 -13.55 7.82 -4.80
C ALA A 213 -14.57 8.62 -5.64
N ASN A 214 -15.81 8.80 -5.16
CA ASN A 214 -16.89 9.50 -5.90
C ASN A 214 -17.04 10.99 -5.51
N GLY A 215 -16.04 11.60 -4.87
CA GLY A 215 -16.06 13.03 -4.51
C GLY A 215 -16.66 13.31 -3.13
N PRO A 216 -16.88 14.57 -2.77
CA PRO A 216 -17.24 14.95 -1.42
C PRO A 216 -18.66 14.47 -1.07
N VAL A 217 -18.74 13.37 -0.37
CA VAL A 217 -19.92 13.07 0.45
C VAL A 217 -19.67 13.69 1.81
N PRO A 218 -20.60 14.44 2.40
CA PRO A 218 -20.43 14.94 3.76
C PRO A 218 -20.14 13.77 4.69
N PHE A 219 -18.96 13.74 5.25
CA PHE A 219 -18.62 12.77 6.28
C PHE A 219 -19.38 13.11 7.55
N HIS A 220 -20.54 12.50 7.72
CA HIS A 220 -21.14 12.41 9.03
C HIS A 220 -20.53 11.20 9.76
N ARG A 221 -19.41 11.45 10.41
CA ARG A 221 -18.82 10.51 11.34
C ARG A 221 -19.58 10.55 12.65
N LYS A 222 -20.21 9.46 13.04
CA LYS A 222 -20.34 9.08 14.45
C LYS A 222 -19.38 7.93 14.67
N LEU A 223 -18.36 8.17 15.48
CA LEU A 223 -17.52 7.13 16.08
C LEU A 223 -18.37 6.35 17.08
#